data_f1969bd4d666b1089faa3cd78b01e64e
#
_entry.id   f1969bd4d666b1089faa3cd78b01e64e
#
_cell.length_a   1.000
_cell.length_b   1.000
_cell.length_c   1.000
_cell.angle_alpha   90.00
_cell.angle_beta   90.00
_cell.angle_gamma   90.00
#
_symmetry.space_group_name_H-M   'P 1'
#
loop_
_entity.id
_entity.type
_entity.pdbx_description
1 polymer ?
#
loop_
_entity_poly.entity_id
_entity_poly.type
_entity_poly.pdbx_seq_one_letter_code
_entity_poly.pdbx_strand_id
1 'polypeptide(L)'
;HFDWKYHGKVSAQIYYDEKMSHRIYASADAFLMPSLFEPCGLSQLMSLRYGTLPIVRETGGLKDTVVPYNEYEGTGNGFSFRNYNAHEMLATVRNAERIYYDKKREWNKMVDRAMAADFSWGNSARQYEEMYNWLIGDK
;
A
#
# COMPACT_ATOMS: atom_id res chain seq x y z
N HIS A 1 0.78 10.80 -24.39
CA HIS A 1 1.99 11.63 -24.50
C HIS A 1 3.20 10.99 -23.80
N PHE A 2 3.11 10.64 -22.52
CA PHE A 2 4.24 10.08 -21.76
C PHE A 2 4.65 8.68 -22.23
N ASP A 3 3.71 7.84 -22.61
CA ASP A 3 3.96 6.51 -23.19
C ASP A 3 4.82 6.63 -24.45
N TRP A 4 4.49 7.55 -25.35
CA TRP A 4 5.28 7.84 -26.53
C TRP A 4 6.64 8.45 -26.20
N LYS A 5 6.69 9.44 -25.27
CA LYS A 5 7.92 10.16 -24.91
C LYS A 5 8.94 9.26 -24.22
N TYR A 6 8.48 8.31 -23.42
CA TYR A 6 9.32 7.42 -22.62
C TYR A 6 9.14 5.95 -23.03
N HIS A 7 9.15 5.70 -24.35
CA HIS A 7 8.97 4.38 -24.92
C HIS A 7 9.85 3.32 -24.23
N GLY A 8 9.25 2.17 -23.88
CA GLY A 8 9.93 1.09 -23.16
C GLY A 8 10.16 1.32 -21.66
N LYS A 9 9.82 2.53 -21.16
CA LYS A 9 9.90 2.87 -19.72
C LYS A 9 8.55 3.21 -19.11
N VAL A 10 7.62 3.74 -19.89
CA VAL A 10 6.26 4.09 -19.48
C VAL A 10 5.28 3.41 -20.41
N SER A 11 4.27 2.76 -19.86
CA SER A 11 3.12 2.22 -20.59
C SER A 11 1.82 2.77 -20.01
N ALA A 12 0.95 3.31 -20.87
CA ALA A 12 -0.35 3.84 -20.48
C ALA A 12 -1.45 2.87 -20.89
N GLN A 13 -2.10 2.25 -19.90
CA GLN A 13 -3.21 1.31 -20.08
C GLN A 13 -4.48 1.94 -19.49
N ILE A 14 -5.39 2.43 -20.36
CA ILE A 14 -6.58 3.20 -19.93
C ILE A 14 -7.84 2.37 -20.23
N TYR A 15 -8.02 1.29 -19.48
CA TYR A 15 -9.20 0.41 -19.52
C TYR A 15 -9.29 -0.39 -18.22
N TYR A 16 -10.44 -1.02 -17.98
CA TYR A 16 -10.60 -1.96 -16.87
C TYR A 16 -10.38 -3.39 -17.35
N ASP A 17 -9.45 -4.08 -16.71
CA ASP A 17 -9.21 -5.52 -16.88
C ASP A 17 -8.68 -6.10 -15.57
N GLU A 18 -9.54 -6.89 -14.89
CA GLU A 18 -9.22 -7.50 -13.61
C GLU A 18 -8.02 -8.46 -13.71
N LYS A 19 -7.97 -9.26 -14.78
CA LYS A 19 -6.89 -10.20 -15.00
C LYS A 19 -5.55 -9.50 -15.22
N MET A 20 -5.54 -8.40 -15.94
CA MET A 20 -4.35 -7.57 -16.15
C MET A 20 -3.93 -6.87 -14.86
N SER A 21 -4.87 -6.36 -14.05
CA SER A 21 -4.54 -5.71 -12.78
C SER A 21 -3.82 -6.66 -11.81
N HIS A 22 -4.27 -7.91 -11.69
CA HIS A 22 -3.58 -8.92 -10.89
C HIS A 22 -2.15 -9.23 -11.40
N ARG A 23 -1.94 -9.25 -12.71
CA ARG A 23 -0.59 -9.41 -13.27
C ARG A 23 0.30 -8.22 -12.96
N ILE A 24 -0.23 -7.01 -13.00
CA ILE A 24 0.49 -5.79 -12.65
C ILE A 24 0.89 -5.84 -11.17
N TYR A 25 -0.03 -6.15 -10.25
CA TYR A 25 0.32 -6.31 -8.83
C TYR A 25 1.40 -7.38 -8.63
N ALA A 26 1.32 -8.52 -9.32
CA ALA A 26 2.29 -9.59 -9.18
C ALA A 26 3.68 -9.27 -9.74
N SER A 27 3.81 -8.30 -10.63
CA SER A 27 5.06 -7.96 -11.33
C SER A 27 5.70 -6.64 -10.88
N ALA A 28 4.98 -5.81 -10.12
CA ALA A 28 5.46 -4.53 -9.68
C ALA A 28 6.18 -4.61 -8.32
N ASP A 29 7.16 -3.74 -8.10
CA ASP A 29 7.81 -3.58 -6.79
C ASP A 29 7.05 -2.60 -5.90
N ALA A 30 6.43 -1.58 -6.49
CA ALA A 30 5.65 -0.57 -5.78
C ALA A 30 4.36 -0.20 -6.53
N PHE A 31 3.34 0.20 -5.78
CA PHE A 31 2.03 0.61 -6.28
C PHE A 31 1.68 2.01 -5.77
N LEU A 32 1.59 2.98 -6.68
CA LEU A 32 1.26 4.37 -6.33
C LEU A 32 -0.26 4.61 -6.39
N MET A 33 -0.86 5.00 -5.25
CA MET A 33 -2.29 5.29 -5.11
C MET A 33 -2.52 6.66 -4.45
N PRO A 34 -2.37 7.78 -5.20
CA PRO A 34 -2.44 9.14 -4.67
C PRO A 34 -3.88 9.68 -4.63
N SER A 35 -4.81 8.93 -4.08
CA SER A 35 -6.24 9.27 -4.07
C SER A 35 -6.52 10.56 -3.30
N LEU A 36 -7.37 11.45 -3.86
CA LEU A 36 -7.88 12.61 -3.14
C LEU A 36 -8.83 12.17 -2.01
N PHE A 37 -9.64 11.17 -2.27
CA PHE A 37 -10.54 10.55 -1.31
C PHE A 37 -10.64 9.06 -1.60
N GLU A 38 -10.55 8.23 -0.56
CA GLU A 38 -10.68 6.78 -0.66
C GLU A 38 -11.29 6.24 0.64
N PRO A 39 -12.58 5.89 0.65
CA PRO A 39 -13.25 5.46 1.88
C PRO A 39 -12.70 4.14 2.45
N CYS A 40 -12.37 3.19 1.59
CA CYS A 40 -11.86 1.88 1.99
C CYS A 40 -10.59 1.51 1.20
N GLY A 41 -10.71 1.39 -0.13
CA GLY A 41 -9.68 0.90 -1.02
C GLY A 41 -9.48 -0.61 -0.95
N LEU A 42 -9.48 -1.26 -2.12
CA LEU A 42 -9.12 -2.68 -2.24
C LEU A 42 -7.78 -2.85 -2.94
N SER A 43 -7.41 -1.92 -3.80
CA SER A 43 -6.20 -2.01 -4.61
C SER A 43 -4.92 -2.06 -3.77
N GLN A 44 -4.82 -1.29 -2.68
CA GLN A 44 -3.69 -1.37 -1.77
C GLN A 44 -3.65 -2.69 -1.00
N LEU A 45 -4.82 -3.27 -0.64
CA LEU A 45 -4.88 -4.57 0.02
C LEU A 45 -4.41 -5.68 -0.93
N MET A 46 -4.83 -5.61 -2.19
CA MET A 46 -4.36 -6.52 -3.23
C MET A 46 -2.85 -6.37 -3.42
N SER A 47 -2.33 -5.15 -3.54
CA SER A 47 -0.90 -4.91 -3.71
C SER A 47 -0.08 -5.48 -2.54
N LEU A 48 -0.52 -5.26 -1.29
CA LEU A 48 0.10 -5.84 -0.10
C LEU A 48 0.14 -7.38 -0.18
N ARG A 49 -0.97 -8.02 -0.57
CA ARG A 49 -1.04 -9.48 -0.71
C ARG A 49 -0.10 -10.03 -1.76
N TYR A 50 0.17 -9.28 -2.82
CA TYR A 50 1.14 -9.63 -3.87
C TYR A 50 2.59 -9.27 -3.52
N GLY A 51 2.84 -8.62 -2.39
CA GLY A 51 4.17 -8.15 -1.99
C GLY A 51 4.61 -6.87 -2.70
N THR A 52 3.69 -6.19 -3.39
CA THR A 52 3.91 -4.91 -4.04
C THR A 52 3.64 -3.79 -3.05
N LEU A 53 4.67 -3.05 -2.65
CA LEU A 53 4.55 -2.09 -1.57
C LEU A 53 3.75 -0.85 -1.99
N PRO A 54 2.65 -0.51 -1.28
CA PRO A 54 1.85 0.65 -1.61
C PRO A 54 2.51 1.96 -1.19
N ILE A 55 2.38 2.97 -2.05
CA ILE A 55 2.73 4.37 -1.79
C ILE A 55 1.43 5.14 -1.88
N VAL A 56 0.88 5.59 -0.76
CA VAL A 56 -0.49 6.11 -0.69
C VAL A 56 -0.56 7.51 -0.09
N ARG A 57 -1.64 8.23 -0.37
CA ARG A 57 -2.01 9.38 0.44
C ARG A 57 -2.78 8.92 1.69
N GLU A 58 -2.52 9.56 2.82
CA GLU A 58 -3.19 9.27 4.10
C GLU A 58 -4.64 9.78 4.07
N THR A 59 -5.55 8.95 3.55
CA THR A 59 -6.98 9.23 3.53
C THR A 59 -7.78 7.94 3.69
N GLY A 60 -8.84 7.96 4.50
CA GLY A 60 -9.75 6.83 4.75
C GLY A 60 -9.01 5.51 4.94
N GLY A 61 -9.49 4.46 4.32
CA GLY A 61 -8.93 3.11 4.44
C GLY A 61 -7.47 2.96 4.01
N LEU A 62 -6.92 3.88 3.20
CA LEU A 62 -5.50 3.87 2.89
C LEU A 62 -4.65 4.17 4.12
N LYS A 63 -5.08 5.12 4.97
CA LYS A 63 -4.43 5.45 6.23
C LYS A 63 -4.54 4.32 7.24
N ASP A 64 -5.65 3.59 7.24
CA ASP A 64 -5.93 2.53 8.20
C ASP A 64 -5.16 1.23 7.88
N THR A 65 -4.82 1.00 6.62
CA THR A 65 -4.26 -0.27 6.15
C THR A 65 -2.78 -0.20 5.76
N VAL A 66 -2.29 0.99 5.40
CA VAL A 66 -0.88 1.19 5.03
C VAL A 66 -0.14 1.89 6.16
N VAL A 67 0.71 1.14 6.85
CA VAL A 67 1.59 1.65 7.90
C VAL A 67 2.88 2.12 7.24
N PRO A 68 3.23 3.42 7.32
CA PRO A 68 4.43 3.93 6.69
C PRO A 68 5.70 3.32 7.28
N TYR A 69 6.68 3.09 6.43
CA TYR A 69 7.97 2.56 6.85
C TYR A 69 8.67 3.50 7.82
N ASN A 70 9.00 2.96 9.00
CA ASN A 70 9.83 3.62 10.00
C ASN A 70 11.24 3.00 9.97
N GLU A 71 12.20 3.76 9.50
CA GLU A 71 13.60 3.30 9.34
C GLU A 71 14.28 3.01 10.66
N TYR A 72 13.89 3.70 11.75
CA TYR A 72 14.50 3.54 13.08
C TYR A 72 14.01 2.29 13.80
N GLU A 73 12.73 1.98 13.64
CA GLU A 73 12.10 0.81 14.27
C GLU A 73 12.09 -0.43 13.36
N GLY A 74 12.33 -0.24 12.08
CA GLY A 74 12.25 -1.29 11.08
C GLY A 74 10.81 -1.81 10.87
N THR A 75 9.79 -0.97 11.13
CA THR A 75 8.37 -1.31 11.02
C THR A 75 7.74 -0.76 9.72
N GLY A 76 6.48 -1.09 9.46
CA GLY A 76 5.73 -0.61 8.30
C GLY A 76 5.60 -1.64 7.17
N ASN A 77 4.63 -1.42 6.30
CA ASN A 77 4.29 -2.28 5.15
C ASN A 77 4.14 -1.50 3.83
N GLY A 78 4.50 -0.21 3.83
CA GLY A 78 4.40 0.66 2.67
C GLY A 78 4.91 2.07 2.96
N PHE A 79 4.46 3.03 2.18
CA PHE A 79 4.86 4.44 2.30
C PHE A 79 3.61 5.33 2.23
N SER A 80 3.65 6.47 2.92
CA SER A 80 2.53 7.41 2.88
C SER A 80 2.97 8.87 2.84
N PHE A 81 2.09 9.73 2.33
CA PHE A 81 2.21 11.17 2.38
C PHE A 81 0.86 11.78 2.80
N ARG A 82 0.90 12.94 3.43
CA ARG A 82 -0.28 13.52 4.09
C ARG A 82 -1.07 14.45 3.19
N ASN A 83 -0.41 15.46 2.64
CA ASN A 83 -1.11 16.51 1.90
C ASN A 83 -1.29 16.14 0.43
N TYR A 84 -2.43 16.55 -0.14
CA TYR A 84 -2.70 16.33 -1.56
C TYR A 84 -1.90 17.32 -2.42
N ASN A 85 -0.61 17.05 -2.54
CA ASN A 85 0.29 17.84 -3.39
C ASN A 85 1.40 16.96 -4.03
N ALA A 86 1.86 17.39 -5.18
CA ALA A 86 2.84 16.65 -5.97
C ALA A 86 4.24 16.59 -5.31
N HIS A 87 4.60 17.57 -4.47
CA HIS A 87 5.92 17.61 -3.85
C HIS A 87 6.07 16.55 -2.77
N GLU A 88 5.06 16.39 -1.89
CA GLU A 88 5.07 15.33 -0.89
C GLU A 88 5.00 13.95 -1.53
N MET A 89 4.14 13.77 -2.52
CA MET A 89 4.06 12.53 -3.29
C MET A 89 5.43 12.17 -3.88
N LEU A 90 6.07 13.11 -4.57
CA LEU A 90 7.37 12.89 -5.20
C LEU A 90 8.47 12.59 -4.15
N ALA A 91 8.46 13.30 -3.03
CA ALA A 91 9.41 13.05 -1.94
C ALA A 91 9.25 11.63 -1.36
N THR A 92 8.00 11.17 -1.22
CA THR A 92 7.70 9.80 -0.74
C THR A 92 8.13 8.75 -1.75
N VAL A 93 7.88 8.98 -3.05
CA VAL A 93 8.36 8.08 -4.12
C VAL A 93 9.88 7.97 -4.11
N ARG A 94 10.59 9.10 -4.01
CA ARG A 94 12.06 9.12 -3.94
C ARG A 94 12.60 8.41 -2.69
N ASN A 95 11.92 8.55 -1.56
CA ASN A 95 12.29 7.81 -0.35
C ASN A 95 12.10 6.29 -0.55
N ALA A 96 10.97 5.88 -1.14
CA ALA A 96 10.74 4.47 -1.47
C ALA A 96 11.82 3.92 -2.42
N GLU A 97 12.16 4.69 -3.47
CA GLU A 97 13.23 4.36 -4.41
C GLU A 97 14.58 4.21 -3.69
N ARG A 98 14.95 5.14 -2.81
CA ARG A 98 16.16 5.05 -1.98
C ARG A 98 16.20 3.76 -1.14
N ILE A 99 15.11 3.43 -0.46
CA ILE A 99 15.04 2.20 0.34
C ILE A 99 15.13 0.96 -0.56
N TYR A 100 14.51 0.98 -1.71
CA TYR A 100 14.56 -0.12 -2.69
C TYR A 100 15.99 -0.42 -3.15
N TYR A 101 16.75 0.60 -3.52
CA TYR A 101 18.10 0.43 -4.06
C TYR A 101 19.17 0.30 -2.96
N ASP A 102 19.11 1.14 -1.91
CA ASP A 102 20.19 1.24 -0.94
C ASP A 102 19.99 0.31 0.26
N LYS A 103 18.74 -0.12 0.53
CA LYS A 103 18.37 -0.93 1.70
C LYS A 103 17.51 -2.14 1.33
N LYS A 104 17.95 -2.91 0.34
CA LYS A 104 17.18 -4.04 -0.20
C LYS A 104 16.73 -5.04 0.86
N ARG A 105 17.54 -5.27 1.89
CA ARG A 105 17.16 -6.14 3.01
C ARG A 105 15.94 -5.61 3.77
N GLU A 106 15.88 -4.32 4.01
CA GLU A 106 14.74 -3.69 4.71
C GLU A 106 13.50 -3.66 3.81
N TRP A 107 13.69 -3.42 2.51
CA TRP A 107 12.62 -3.56 1.52
C TRP A 107 12.00 -4.96 1.57
N ASN A 108 12.80 -6.00 1.53
CA ASN A 108 12.31 -7.39 1.58
C ASN A 108 11.56 -7.69 2.89
N LYS A 109 12.02 -7.19 4.03
CA LYS A 109 11.28 -7.32 5.30
C LYS A 109 9.93 -6.61 5.27
N MET A 110 9.81 -5.46 4.56
CA MET A 110 8.50 -4.81 4.36
C MET A 110 7.60 -5.66 3.48
N VAL A 111 8.12 -6.26 2.42
CA VAL A 111 7.39 -7.21 1.56
C VAL A 111 6.85 -8.38 2.39
N ASP A 112 7.68 -8.98 3.23
CA ASP A 112 7.26 -10.09 4.11
C ASP A 112 6.11 -9.66 5.04
N ARG A 113 6.20 -8.47 5.65
CA ARG A 113 5.13 -7.91 6.50
C ARG A 113 3.86 -7.60 5.72
N ALA A 114 4.00 -7.05 4.51
CA ALA A 114 2.89 -6.75 3.63
C ALA A 114 2.10 -8.02 3.29
N MET A 115 2.79 -9.07 2.87
CA MET A 115 2.17 -10.35 2.52
C MET A 115 1.58 -11.10 3.72
N ALA A 116 2.12 -10.89 4.93
CA ALA A 116 1.63 -11.49 6.17
C ALA A 116 0.45 -10.73 6.80
N ALA A 117 0.14 -9.51 6.32
CA ALA A 117 -0.96 -8.71 6.87
C ALA A 117 -2.31 -9.42 6.66
N ASP A 118 -3.07 -9.56 7.74
CA ASP A 118 -4.38 -10.22 7.73
C ASP A 118 -5.53 -9.21 7.67
N PHE A 119 -6.11 -9.07 6.50
CA PHE A 119 -7.31 -8.27 6.24
C PHE A 119 -8.55 -9.15 5.98
N SER A 120 -8.55 -10.37 6.47
CA SER A 120 -9.64 -11.33 6.29
C SER A 120 -10.89 -10.97 7.10
N TRP A 121 -12.03 -11.49 6.68
CA TRP A 121 -13.28 -11.41 7.44
C TRP A 121 -13.17 -12.05 8.82
N GLY A 122 -12.36 -13.11 8.98
CA GLY A 122 -12.11 -13.74 10.27
C GLY A 122 -11.46 -12.77 11.27
N ASN A 123 -10.49 -11.96 10.81
CA ASN A 123 -9.89 -10.93 11.66
C ASN A 123 -10.89 -9.83 12.03
N SER A 124 -11.69 -9.36 11.08
CA SER A 124 -12.74 -8.37 11.34
C SER A 124 -13.80 -8.90 12.30
N ALA A 125 -14.27 -10.14 12.12
CA ALA A 125 -15.27 -10.76 13.00
C ALA A 125 -14.76 -10.85 14.44
N ARG A 126 -13.50 -11.22 14.65
CA ARG A 126 -12.90 -11.26 15.99
C ARG A 126 -12.88 -9.88 16.66
N GLN A 127 -12.55 -8.83 15.94
CA GLN A 127 -12.57 -7.45 16.48
C GLN A 127 -13.98 -7.01 16.86
N TYR A 128 -15.01 -7.39 16.10
CA TYR A 128 -16.41 -7.16 16.47
C TYR A 128 -16.82 -7.95 17.72
N GLU A 129 -16.41 -9.21 17.81
CA GLU A 129 -16.66 -10.05 19.00
C GLU A 129 -16.01 -9.45 20.26
N GLU A 130 -14.76 -9.02 20.19
CA GLU A 130 -14.06 -8.33 21.27
C GLU A 130 -14.79 -7.05 21.70
N MET A 131 -15.24 -6.24 20.72
CA MET A 131 -16.02 -5.03 20.99
C MET A 131 -17.35 -5.34 21.68
N TYR A 132 -18.09 -6.36 21.23
CA TYR A 132 -19.35 -6.76 21.86
C TYR A 132 -19.13 -7.28 23.29
N ASN A 133 -18.14 -8.11 23.52
CA ASN A 133 -17.79 -8.62 24.84
C ASN A 133 -17.43 -7.47 25.80
N TRP A 134 -16.69 -6.49 25.33
CA TRP A 134 -16.41 -5.29 26.11
C TRP A 134 -17.68 -4.49 26.45
N LEU A 135 -18.63 -4.36 25.50
CA LEU A 135 -19.89 -3.63 25.73
C LEU A 135 -20.84 -4.32 26.73
N ILE A 136 -20.90 -5.65 26.72
CA ILE A 136 -21.74 -6.41 27.64
C ILE A 136 -21.08 -6.65 29.01
N GLY A 137 -19.83 -6.22 29.19
CA GLY A 137 -19.15 -6.27 30.50
C GLY A 137 -18.61 -7.65 30.85
N ASP A 138 -18.42 -8.55 29.91
CA ASP A 138 -17.66 -9.79 30.13
C ASP A 138 -16.19 -9.41 30.38
N LYS A 139 -15.81 -9.47 31.66
CA LYS A 139 -14.44 -9.22 32.14
C LYS A 139 -13.63 -10.50 32.18
#